data_db7ea8542957a69981ca6c0bec307abf
#
_entry.id   db7ea8542957a69981ca6c0bec307abf
#
_cell.length_a   1.000
_cell.length_b   1.000
_cell.length_c   1.000
_cell.angle_alpha   90.00
_cell.angle_beta   90.00
_cell.angle_gamma   90.00
#
_symmetry.space_group_name_H-M   'P 1'
#
loop_
_entity.id
_entity.type
_entity.pdbx_description
1 polymer ?
#
loop_
_entity_poly.entity_id
_entity_poly.type
_entity_poly.pdbx_seq_one_letter_code
_entity_poly.pdbx_strand_id
1 'polypeptide(L)'
;MIHLFCAVICSVLVSVLLKVAARHRLDVAQMVTWNYLVAASMTALLLQPSLDALRTGHAPWAALLVLAVVLPGLFLVLGRAVAIAGIVRTDVAQRLSLLISLAAAFLFFGQQATAWKLLGLGLGLSAMAAISLRPRSDAANVAETAAGGGPWLLAVWVGFAAVDILLKQVALSGTPSMAALLVSFSLAFVLMLALQLWRHLGGRSRLAWRNVAGGLVLGLLNGGNILFYVHAHQALPESPATVFAGMNIGVVVLGALVGIAVFGEPTRLLNRIGLAIAVLAIGLIAWG
;
A
#
# COMPACT_ATOMS: atom_id res chain seq x y z
N MET A 1 -1.76 21.75 1.22
CA MET A 1 -2.83 20.91 1.80
C MET A 1 -3.70 20.22 0.74
N ILE A 2 -4.06 20.86 -0.39
CA ILE A 2 -4.89 20.25 -1.44
C ILE A 2 -4.26 18.98 -2.04
N HIS A 3 -2.96 18.99 -2.31
CA HIS A 3 -2.25 17.81 -2.83
C HIS A 3 -2.32 16.61 -1.88
N LEU A 4 -2.17 16.86 -0.56
CA LEU A 4 -2.30 15.83 0.45
C LEU A 4 -3.71 15.20 0.45
N PHE A 5 -4.73 16.04 0.37
CA PHE A 5 -6.13 15.60 0.30
C PHE A 5 -6.41 14.77 -0.96
N CYS A 6 -5.90 15.21 -2.12
CA CYS A 6 -6.00 14.44 -3.37
C CYS A 6 -5.26 13.09 -3.28
N ALA A 7 -4.08 13.05 -2.65
CA ALA A 7 -3.35 11.80 -2.43
C ALA A 7 -4.15 10.82 -1.56
N VAL A 8 -4.75 11.28 -0.46
CA VAL A 8 -5.61 10.49 0.42
C VAL A 8 -6.80 9.91 -0.35
N ILE A 9 -7.50 10.75 -1.12
CA ILE A 9 -8.64 10.30 -1.95
C ILE A 9 -8.21 9.23 -2.94
N CYS A 10 -7.12 9.45 -3.68
CA CYS A 10 -6.61 8.47 -4.65
C CYS A 10 -6.29 7.13 -3.96
N SER A 11 -5.66 7.15 -2.78
CA SER A 11 -5.32 5.95 -2.02
C SER A 11 -6.57 5.16 -1.59
N VAL A 12 -7.57 5.84 -1.06
CA VAL A 12 -8.83 5.19 -0.64
C VAL A 12 -9.59 4.64 -1.86
N LEU A 13 -9.60 5.37 -2.97
CA LEU A 13 -10.24 4.91 -4.21
C LEU A 13 -9.55 3.67 -4.80
N VAL A 14 -8.25 3.47 -4.58
CA VAL A 14 -7.57 2.20 -4.91
C VAL A 14 -8.20 1.04 -4.14
N SER A 15 -8.38 1.16 -2.82
CA SER A 15 -9.01 0.13 -1.99
C SER A 15 -10.48 -0.11 -2.40
N VAL A 16 -11.21 0.96 -2.69
CA VAL A 16 -12.60 0.90 -3.22
C VAL A 16 -12.65 0.14 -4.54
N LEU A 17 -11.78 0.50 -5.49
CA LEU A 17 -11.74 -0.15 -6.80
C LEU A 17 -11.40 -1.64 -6.69
N LEU A 18 -10.45 -2.02 -5.83
CA LEU A 18 -10.12 -3.42 -5.58
C LEU A 18 -11.30 -4.18 -4.96
N LYS A 19 -12.06 -3.56 -4.06
CA LYS A 19 -13.29 -4.17 -3.50
C LYS A 19 -14.38 -4.34 -4.54
N VAL A 20 -14.59 -3.34 -5.38
CA VAL A 20 -15.54 -3.40 -6.50
C VAL A 20 -15.10 -4.46 -7.52
N ALA A 21 -13.81 -4.52 -7.84
CA ALA A 21 -13.26 -5.54 -8.73
C ALA A 21 -13.55 -6.97 -8.23
N ALA A 22 -13.38 -7.20 -6.92
CA ALA A 22 -13.70 -8.49 -6.31
C ALA A 22 -15.21 -8.82 -6.41
N ARG A 23 -16.09 -7.84 -6.16
CA ARG A 23 -17.55 -8.02 -6.29
C ARG A 23 -17.98 -8.34 -7.72
N HIS A 24 -17.36 -7.72 -8.70
CA HIS A 24 -17.66 -7.91 -10.13
C HIS A 24 -16.82 -9.02 -10.80
N ARG A 25 -16.07 -9.80 -10.01
CA ARG A 25 -15.22 -10.92 -10.47
C ARG A 25 -14.24 -10.51 -11.57
N LEU A 26 -13.69 -9.30 -11.49
CA LEU A 26 -12.63 -8.88 -12.39
C LEU A 26 -11.32 -9.62 -12.09
N ASP A 27 -10.51 -9.89 -13.11
CA ASP A 27 -9.18 -10.47 -12.93
C ASP A 27 -8.21 -9.40 -12.43
N VAL A 28 -8.00 -9.39 -11.10
CA VAL A 28 -7.11 -8.43 -10.44
C VAL A 28 -5.68 -8.52 -10.98
N ALA A 29 -5.20 -9.72 -11.39
CA ALA A 29 -3.87 -9.85 -11.97
C ALA A 29 -3.75 -9.10 -13.32
N GLN A 30 -4.80 -9.16 -14.14
CA GLN A 30 -4.86 -8.37 -15.38
C GLN A 30 -4.93 -6.87 -15.07
N MET A 31 -5.72 -6.45 -14.08
CA MET A 31 -5.77 -5.04 -13.64
C MET A 31 -4.40 -4.55 -13.17
N VAL A 32 -3.68 -5.35 -12.38
CA VAL A 32 -2.35 -5.01 -11.87
C VAL A 32 -1.33 -4.86 -13.00
N THR A 33 -1.43 -5.64 -14.08
CA THR A 33 -0.58 -5.47 -15.26
C THR A 33 -0.72 -4.05 -15.83
N TRP A 34 -1.95 -3.60 -16.08
CA TRP A 34 -2.20 -2.29 -16.66
C TRP A 34 -1.96 -1.14 -15.66
N ASN A 35 -2.13 -1.39 -14.37
CA ASN A 35 -1.74 -0.45 -13.32
C ASN A 35 -0.26 -0.07 -13.43
N TYR A 36 0.65 -1.04 -13.60
CA TYR A 36 2.07 -0.76 -13.68
C TYR A 36 2.47 -0.07 -14.97
N LEU A 37 1.78 -0.32 -16.09
CA LEU A 37 1.97 0.47 -17.31
C LEU A 37 1.68 1.95 -17.06
N VAL A 38 0.51 2.25 -16.47
CA VAL A 38 0.12 3.64 -16.21
C VAL A 38 1.02 4.28 -15.16
N ALA A 39 1.31 3.58 -14.05
CA ALA A 39 2.17 4.10 -12.99
C ALA A 39 3.59 4.41 -13.50
N ALA A 40 4.19 3.52 -14.31
CA ALA A 40 5.48 3.76 -14.95
C ALA A 40 5.43 4.96 -15.90
N SER A 41 4.40 5.03 -16.76
CA SER A 41 4.21 6.14 -17.70
C SER A 41 4.03 7.47 -16.98
N MET A 42 3.19 7.54 -15.95
CA MET A 42 2.99 8.75 -15.15
C MET A 42 4.28 9.18 -14.45
N THR A 43 5.01 8.24 -13.85
CA THR A 43 6.29 8.54 -13.20
C THR A 43 7.31 9.06 -14.21
N ALA A 44 7.41 8.46 -15.38
CA ALA A 44 8.34 8.87 -16.43
C ALA A 44 8.00 10.27 -17.00
N LEU A 45 6.71 10.53 -17.27
CA LEU A 45 6.27 11.73 -17.98
C LEU A 45 6.07 12.94 -17.05
N LEU A 46 5.57 12.71 -15.83
CA LEU A 46 5.19 13.79 -14.92
C LEU A 46 6.23 14.10 -13.85
N LEU A 47 6.94 13.07 -13.36
CA LEU A 47 7.97 13.24 -12.33
C LEU A 47 9.38 13.30 -12.90
N GLN A 48 9.62 12.78 -14.11
CA GLN A 48 10.87 12.83 -14.86
C GLN A 48 12.13 12.62 -13.98
N PRO A 49 12.22 11.51 -13.21
CA PRO A 49 13.34 11.31 -12.32
C PRO A 49 14.66 11.12 -13.11
N SER A 50 15.78 11.71 -12.64
CA SER A 50 17.08 11.42 -13.20
C SER A 50 17.43 9.94 -12.99
N LEU A 51 17.90 9.30 -14.06
CA LEU A 51 18.37 7.91 -14.06
C LEU A 51 19.91 7.80 -13.99
N ASP A 52 20.62 8.90 -13.79
CA ASP A 52 22.08 8.93 -13.82
C ASP A 52 22.70 8.03 -12.75
N ALA A 53 22.10 8.01 -11.55
CA ALA A 53 22.55 7.13 -10.47
C ALA A 53 22.44 5.62 -10.82
N LEU A 54 21.57 5.25 -11.75
CA LEU A 54 21.40 3.86 -12.20
C LEU A 54 22.41 3.42 -13.27
N ARG A 55 23.08 4.39 -13.90
CA ARG A 55 24.13 4.13 -14.88
C ARG A 55 25.49 3.88 -14.23
N THR A 56 25.61 4.18 -12.94
CA THR A 56 26.80 3.88 -12.16
C THR A 56 26.89 2.39 -11.84
N GLY A 57 28.10 1.83 -11.75
CA GLY A 57 28.31 0.41 -11.43
C GLY A 57 27.83 0.00 -10.02
N HIS A 58 27.40 0.96 -9.19
CA HIS A 58 26.94 0.75 -7.81
C HIS A 58 25.41 0.77 -7.66
N ALA A 59 24.68 0.78 -8.78
CA ALA A 59 23.20 0.75 -8.73
C ALA A 59 22.69 -0.52 -8.02
N PRO A 60 21.70 -0.41 -7.11
CA PRO A 60 21.24 -1.53 -6.27
C PRO A 60 20.28 -2.45 -7.04
N TRP A 61 20.72 -3.05 -8.12
CA TRP A 61 19.89 -3.86 -9.03
C TRP A 61 19.16 -5.01 -8.32
N ALA A 62 19.80 -5.65 -7.33
CA ALA A 62 19.16 -6.72 -6.56
C ALA A 62 17.88 -6.20 -5.84
N ALA A 63 17.96 -5.04 -5.19
CA ALA A 63 16.81 -4.44 -4.52
C ALA A 63 15.71 -4.01 -5.51
N LEU A 64 16.10 -3.46 -6.67
CA LEU A 64 15.16 -3.06 -7.73
C LEU A 64 14.41 -4.26 -8.33
N LEU A 65 15.12 -5.38 -8.55
CA LEU A 65 14.50 -6.62 -9.04
C LEU A 65 13.56 -7.23 -8.00
N VAL A 66 13.93 -7.21 -6.72
CA VAL A 66 13.06 -7.66 -5.64
C VAL A 66 11.82 -6.77 -5.58
N LEU A 67 11.96 -5.44 -5.66
CA LEU A 67 10.82 -4.51 -5.72
C LEU A 67 9.91 -4.80 -6.91
N ALA A 68 10.47 -5.10 -8.09
CA ALA A 68 9.70 -5.42 -9.29
C ALA A 68 8.81 -6.66 -9.13
N VAL A 69 9.17 -7.60 -8.23
CA VAL A 69 8.36 -8.78 -7.89
C VAL A 69 7.41 -8.49 -6.73
N VAL A 70 7.92 -7.86 -5.68
CA VAL A 70 7.15 -7.61 -4.44
C VAL A 70 5.99 -6.65 -4.69
N LEU A 71 6.19 -5.59 -5.46
CA LEU A 71 5.16 -4.59 -5.72
C LEU A 71 3.90 -5.18 -6.38
N PRO A 72 3.97 -5.91 -7.50
CA PRO A 72 2.77 -6.54 -8.08
C PRO A 72 2.20 -7.65 -7.20
N GLY A 73 3.04 -8.44 -6.55
CA GLY A 73 2.62 -9.45 -5.58
C GLY A 73 1.80 -8.82 -4.44
N LEU A 74 2.26 -7.70 -3.93
CA LEU A 74 1.58 -6.95 -2.87
C LEU A 74 0.21 -6.42 -3.32
N PHE A 75 0.06 -5.95 -4.57
CA PHE A 75 -1.25 -5.56 -5.10
C PHE A 75 -2.23 -6.73 -5.21
N LEU A 76 -1.74 -7.93 -5.56
CA LEU A 76 -2.57 -9.14 -5.57
C LEU A 76 -3.02 -9.52 -4.16
N VAL A 77 -2.10 -9.44 -3.19
CA VAL A 77 -2.39 -9.65 -1.77
C VAL A 77 -3.37 -8.62 -1.25
N LEU A 78 -3.17 -7.33 -1.59
CA LEU A 78 -4.05 -6.23 -1.22
C LEU A 78 -5.47 -6.45 -1.75
N GLY A 79 -5.62 -6.84 -3.01
CA GLY A 79 -6.92 -7.16 -3.61
C GLY A 79 -7.65 -8.28 -2.86
N ARG A 80 -6.93 -9.33 -2.44
CA ARG A 80 -7.48 -10.42 -1.63
C ARG A 80 -7.82 -9.97 -0.21
N ALA A 81 -6.94 -9.19 0.43
CA ALA A 81 -7.17 -8.66 1.78
C ALA A 81 -8.42 -7.77 1.82
N VAL A 82 -8.56 -6.84 0.88
CA VAL A 82 -9.74 -5.96 0.76
C VAL A 82 -11.01 -6.77 0.51
N ALA A 83 -10.95 -7.81 -0.32
CA ALA A 83 -12.11 -8.66 -0.61
C ALA A 83 -12.58 -9.43 0.63
N ILE A 84 -11.66 -9.97 1.43
CA ILE A 84 -11.94 -10.88 2.54
C ILE A 84 -12.08 -10.16 3.89
N ALA A 85 -11.13 -9.25 4.19
CA ALA A 85 -11.04 -8.55 5.48
C ALA A 85 -11.74 -7.18 5.48
N GLY A 86 -12.02 -6.62 4.29
CA GLY A 86 -12.62 -5.30 4.11
C GLY A 86 -11.59 -4.18 4.00
N ILE A 87 -12.08 -3.00 3.58
CA ILE A 87 -11.25 -1.80 3.36
C ILE A 87 -10.65 -1.33 4.69
N VAL A 88 -11.48 -1.17 5.73
CA VAL A 88 -11.05 -0.61 7.03
C VAL A 88 -9.84 -1.34 7.59
N ARG A 89 -9.91 -2.67 7.69
CA ARG A 89 -8.82 -3.47 8.27
C ARG A 89 -7.58 -3.49 7.40
N THR A 90 -7.78 -3.54 6.09
CA THR A 90 -6.69 -3.60 5.12
C THR A 90 -5.91 -2.29 5.09
N ASP A 91 -6.60 -1.14 5.07
CA ASP A 91 -5.96 0.17 5.08
C ASP A 91 -5.18 0.41 6.39
N VAL A 92 -5.73 -0.02 7.53
CA VAL A 92 -5.00 0.06 8.80
C VAL A 92 -3.77 -0.85 8.79
N ALA A 93 -3.89 -2.10 8.34
CA ALA A 93 -2.75 -3.01 8.24
C ALA A 93 -1.64 -2.43 7.34
N GLN A 94 -2.02 -1.86 6.19
CA GLN A 94 -1.11 -1.18 5.28
C GLN A 94 -0.36 -0.03 5.96
N ARG A 95 -1.06 0.83 6.70
CA ARG A 95 -0.43 2.01 7.35
C ARG A 95 0.38 1.64 8.59
N LEU A 96 -0.01 0.61 9.30
CA LEU A 96 0.77 0.09 10.42
C LEU A 96 2.01 -0.71 10.00
N SER A 97 2.26 -0.95 8.68
CA SER A 97 3.54 -1.46 8.17
C SER A 97 4.73 -0.60 8.61
N LEU A 98 4.47 0.71 8.82
CA LEU A 98 5.39 1.65 9.43
C LEU A 98 6.04 1.12 10.72
N LEU A 99 5.33 0.31 11.52
CA LEU A 99 5.89 -0.24 12.77
C LEU A 99 7.07 -1.17 12.51
N ILE A 100 6.97 -2.03 11.49
CA ILE A 100 8.07 -2.92 11.08
C ILE A 100 9.20 -2.10 10.49
N SER A 101 8.87 -1.13 9.64
CA SER A 101 9.86 -0.24 9.00
C SER A 101 10.62 0.59 10.04
N LEU A 102 9.93 1.06 11.09
CA LEU A 102 10.52 1.80 12.19
C LEU A 102 11.40 0.89 13.06
N ALA A 103 10.93 -0.31 13.40
CA ALA A 103 11.74 -1.30 14.14
C ALA A 103 13.02 -1.66 13.34
N ALA A 104 12.89 -1.89 12.03
CA ALA A 104 14.04 -2.12 11.16
C ALA A 104 14.99 -0.90 11.12
N ALA A 105 14.45 0.32 11.16
CA ALA A 105 15.25 1.53 11.22
C ALA A 105 16.11 1.62 12.47
N PHE A 106 15.60 1.19 13.62
CA PHE A 106 16.35 1.13 14.86
C PHE A 106 17.39 0.00 14.87
N LEU A 107 16.99 -1.21 14.41
CA LEU A 107 17.83 -2.40 14.50
C LEU A 107 18.94 -2.45 13.44
N PHE A 108 18.64 -2.04 12.21
CA PHE A 108 19.54 -2.22 11.06
C PHE A 108 20.13 -0.92 10.52
N PHE A 109 19.48 0.23 10.74
CA PHE A 109 19.91 1.50 10.17
C PHE A 109 20.44 2.50 11.22
N GLY A 110 20.59 2.07 12.48
CA GLY A 110 21.19 2.87 13.54
C GLY A 110 20.42 4.16 13.90
N GLN A 111 19.12 4.24 13.56
CA GLN A 111 18.31 5.40 13.95
C GLN A 111 18.07 5.39 15.46
N GLN A 112 18.13 6.58 16.07
CA GLN A 112 17.83 6.71 17.49
C GLN A 112 16.34 6.55 17.76
N ALA A 113 16.03 5.72 18.77
CA ALA A 113 14.67 5.51 19.23
C ALA A 113 14.32 6.59 20.26
N THR A 114 13.47 7.55 19.87
CA THR A 114 12.89 8.50 20.83
C THR A 114 11.79 7.83 21.64
N ALA A 115 11.53 8.33 22.87
CA ALA A 115 10.45 7.82 23.72
C ALA A 115 9.08 7.86 22.99
N TRP A 116 8.82 8.89 22.21
CA TRP A 116 7.59 9.04 21.42
C TRP A 116 7.44 7.97 20.33
N LYS A 117 8.52 7.65 19.61
CA LYS A 117 8.53 6.57 18.60
C LYS A 117 8.32 5.20 19.23
N LEU A 118 8.93 4.94 20.38
CA LEU A 118 8.73 3.68 21.12
C LEU A 118 7.31 3.53 21.64
N LEU A 119 6.73 4.61 22.18
CA LEU A 119 5.34 4.64 22.62
C LEU A 119 4.39 4.41 21.44
N GLY A 120 4.62 5.11 20.32
CA GLY A 120 3.85 4.92 19.07
C GLY A 120 3.97 3.50 18.53
N LEU A 121 5.16 2.88 18.61
CA LEU A 121 5.37 1.48 18.23
C LEU A 121 4.51 0.52 19.08
N GLY A 122 4.54 0.67 20.41
CA GLY A 122 3.76 -0.15 21.33
C GLY A 122 2.25 -0.01 21.12
N LEU A 123 1.76 1.23 20.98
CA LEU A 123 0.35 1.50 20.68
C LEU A 123 -0.05 0.94 19.31
N GLY A 124 0.79 1.07 18.29
CA GLY A 124 0.52 0.56 16.97
C GLY A 124 0.41 -0.97 16.93
N LEU A 125 1.29 -1.69 17.65
CA LEU A 125 1.19 -3.14 17.79
C LEU A 125 -0.11 -3.56 18.48
N SER A 126 -0.52 -2.84 19.56
CA SER A 126 -1.79 -3.09 20.23
C SER A 126 -3.00 -2.82 19.33
N ALA A 127 -2.94 -1.76 18.52
CA ALA A 127 -3.96 -1.44 17.52
C ALA A 127 -4.07 -2.55 16.45
N MET A 128 -2.93 -3.03 15.94
CA MET A 128 -2.92 -4.13 14.96
C MET A 128 -3.54 -5.40 15.53
N ALA A 129 -3.22 -5.75 16.78
CA ALA A 129 -3.85 -6.87 17.47
C ALA A 129 -5.36 -6.68 17.60
N ALA A 130 -5.83 -5.52 18.09
CA ALA A 130 -7.25 -5.21 18.27
C ALA A 130 -8.05 -5.26 16.95
N ILE A 131 -7.44 -4.81 15.84
CA ILE A 131 -8.07 -4.80 14.51
C ILE A 131 -8.08 -6.20 13.87
N SER A 132 -7.03 -6.98 14.11
CA SER A 132 -6.90 -8.34 13.57
C SER A 132 -7.77 -9.35 14.32
N LEU A 133 -8.10 -9.10 15.60
CA LEU A 133 -8.98 -9.95 16.38
C LEU A 133 -10.39 -9.95 15.77
N ARG A 134 -10.93 -11.14 15.56
CA ARG A 134 -12.23 -11.36 14.94
C ARG A 134 -13.39 -11.02 15.87
N PRO A 135 -14.50 -10.55 15.28
CA PRO A 135 -15.80 -10.72 15.91
C PRO A 135 -16.14 -12.23 15.96
N ARG A 136 -16.32 -12.83 17.13
CA ARG A 136 -17.06 -14.07 17.24
C ARG A 136 -18.51 -13.77 16.81
N SER A 137 -18.89 -14.19 15.62
CA SER A 137 -20.28 -14.20 15.19
C SER A 137 -20.87 -15.54 15.64
N ASP A 138 -21.99 -15.50 16.37
CA ASP A 138 -22.71 -16.67 16.86
C ASP A 138 -23.51 -17.42 15.75
N ALA A 139 -23.24 -17.14 14.48
CA ALA A 139 -23.87 -17.79 13.35
C ALA A 139 -22.92 -18.76 12.68
N ALA A 140 -23.18 -20.05 12.83
CA ALA A 140 -22.41 -21.19 12.33
C ALA A 140 -22.25 -21.24 10.79
N ASN A 141 -22.93 -20.39 10.02
CA ASN A 141 -22.96 -20.38 8.56
C ASN A 141 -22.06 -19.33 7.88
N VAL A 142 -21.30 -18.52 8.65
CA VAL A 142 -20.33 -17.53 8.13
C VAL A 142 -18.88 -17.97 8.40
N ALA A 143 -18.69 -19.18 8.94
CA ALA A 143 -17.42 -19.66 9.46
C ALA A 143 -16.34 -19.86 8.38
N GLU A 144 -16.69 -20.21 7.15
CA GLU A 144 -15.71 -20.50 6.09
C GLU A 144 -15.08 -19.25 5.46
N THR A 145 -15.87 -18.20 5.20
CA THR A 145 -15.35 -16.95 4.62
C THR A 145 -14.60 -16.09 5.64
N ALA A 146 -14.98 -16.21 6.93
CA ALA A 146 -14.35 -15.46 8.01
C ALA A 146 -13.00 -16.05 8.46
N ALA A 147 -12.67 -17.32 8.14
CA ALA A 147 -11.44 -17.99 8.60
C ALA A 147 -10.14 -17.45 7.97
N GLY A 148 -10.19 -16.78 6.82
CA GLY A 148 -9.02 -16.42 6.01
C GLY A 148 -8.46 -15.00 6.10
N GLY A 149 -9.10 -14.03 6.79
CA GLY A 149 -8.68 -12.62 6.70
C GLY A 149 -7.35 -12.27 7.37
N GLY A 150 -7.02 -12.91 8.49
CA GLY A 150 -5.81 -12.62 9.26
C GLY A 150 -4.50 -12.81 8.48
N PRO A 151 -4.29 -13.94 7.81
CA PRO A 151 -3.10 -14.16 6.99
C PRO A 151 -2.91 -13.11 5.88
N TRP A 152 -4.00 -12.66 5.25
CA TRP A 152 -3.94 -11.62 4.23
C TRP A 152 -3.59 -10.24 4.80
N LEU A 153 -4.12 -9.89 5.98
CA LEU A 153 -3.74 -8.67 6.68
C LEU A 153 -2.27 -8.69 7.11
N LEU A 154 -1.79 -9.84 7.60
CA LEU A 154 -0.38 -10.02 7.93
C LEU A 154 0.51 -9.89 6.69
N ALA A 155 0.10 -10.49 5.56
CA ALA A 155 0.82 -10.39 4.30
C ALA A 155 0.86 -8.94 3.77
N VAL A 156 -0.23 -8.17 3.91
CA VAL A 156 -0.26 -6.72 3.61
C VAL A 156 0.72 -5.99 4.52
N TRP A 157 0.65 -6.22 5.83
CA TRP A 157 1.48 -5.55 6.82
C TRP A 157 2.98 -5.77 6.57
N VAL A 158 3.40 -7.03 6.43
CA VAL A 158 4.79 -7.40 6.15
C VAL A 158 5.23 -6.95 4.75
N GLY A 159 4.36 -7.08 3.75
CA GLY A 159 4.67 -6.73 2.37
C GLY A 159 4.93 -5.24 2.17
N PHE A 160 4.12 -4.36 2.77
CA PHE A 160 4.37 -2.91 2.73
C PHE A 160 5.63 -2.53 3.50
N ALA A 161 5.88 -3.15 4.65
CA ALA A 161 7.13 -2.94 5.39
C ALA A 161 8.36 -3.36 4.57
N ALA A 162 8.28 -4.48 3.86
CA ALA A 162 9.36 -4.91 2.97
C ALA A 162 9.63 -3.89 1.86
N VAL A 163 8.58 -3.32 1.25
CA VAL A 163 8.72 -2.24 0.24
C VAL A 163 9.41 -1.02 0.85
N ASP A 164 8.97 -0.57 2.03
CA ASP A 164 9.55 0.58 2.71
C ASP A 164 11.05 0.37 3.03
N ILE A 165 11.41 -0.82 3.54
CA ILE A 165 12.80 -1.18 3.85
C ILE A 165 13.65 -1.23 2.58
N LEU A 166 13.15 -1.84 1.51
CA LEU A 166 13.85 -1.91 0.23
C LEU A 166 14.06 -0.52 -0.38
N LEU A 167 13.04 0.34 -0.37
CA LEU A 167 13.18 1.72 -0.85
C LEU A 167 14.17 2.52 -0.02
N LYS A 168 14.19 2.32 1.31
CA LYS A 168 15.19 2.94 2.18
C LYS A 168 16.60 2.45 1.85
N GLN A 169 16.78 1.15 1.64
CA GLN A 169 18.07 0.58 1.24
C GLN A 169 18.55 1.14 -0.11
N VAL A 170 17.64 1.27 -1.08
CA VAL A 170 17.92 1.90 -2.38
C VAL A 170 18.31 3.37 -2.21
N ALA A 171 17.60 4.12 -1.37
CA ALA A 171 17.93 5.53 -1.11
C ALA A 171 19.31 5.68 -0.45
N LEU A 172 19.69 4.78 0.46
CA LEU A 172 21.02 4.76 1.10
C LEU A 172 22.16 4.45 0.12
N SER A 173 21.88 3.77 -1.01
CA SER A 173 22.86 3.57 -2.09
C SER A 173 23.03 4.79 -3.00
N GLY A 174 22.37 5.92 -2.70
CA GLY A 174 22.43 7.14 -3.50
C GLY A 174 21.45 7.18 -4.69
N THR A 175 20.60 6.15 -4.84
CA THR A 175 19.60 6.12 -5.91
C THR A 175 18.34 6.86 -5.48
N PRO A 176 17.87 7.89 -6.21
CA PRO A 176 16.61 8.59 -5.90
C PRO A 176 15.42 7.63 -5.91
N SER A 177 14.57 7.70 -4.88
CA SER A 177 13.42 6.79 -4.73
C SER A 177 12.48 6.80 -5.94
N MET A 178 12.31 7.95 -6.61
CA MET A 178 11.46 8.05 -7.82
C MET A 178 12.07 7.33 -9.02
N ALA A 179 13.40 7.37 -9.18
CA ALA A 179 14.11 6.60 -10.21
C ALA A 179 13.97 5.09 -9.94
N ALA A 180 14.13 4.68 -8.68
CA ALA A 180 13.92 3.30 -8.27
C ALA A 180 12.49 2.81 -8.55
N LEU A 181 11.48 3.63 -8.24
CA LEU A 181 10.08 3.30 -8.52
C LEU A 181 9.81 3.21 -10.01
N LEU A 182 10.34 4.13 -10.84
CA LEU A 182 10.19 4.07 -12.30
C LEU A 182 10.71 2.77 -12.86
N VAL A 183 11.94 2.38 -12.50
CA VAL A 183 12.55 1.12 -12.96
C VAL A 183 11.76 -0.08 -12.45
N SER A 184 11.43 -0.10 -11.15
CA SER A 184 10.68 -1.21 -10.56
C SER A 184 9.28 -1.35 -11.15
N PHE A 185 8.57 -0.26 -11.45
CA PHE A 185 7.26 -0.29 -12.12
C PHE A 185 7.38 -0.79 -13.55
N SER A 186 8.41 -0.37 -14.29
CA SER A 186 8.65 -0.82 -15.66
C SER A 186 8.95 -2.33 -15.70
N LEU A 187 9.80 -2.81 -14.80
CA LEU A 187 10.10 -4.23 -14.67
C LEU A 187 8.88 -5.03 -14.17
N ALA A 188 8.11 -4.50 -13.22
CA ALA A 188 6.86 -5.10 -12.75
C ALA A 188 5.83 -5.22 -13.88
N PHE A 189 5.73 -4.20 -14.74
CA PHE A 189 4.87 -4.26 -15.92
C PHE A 189 5.29 -5.40 -16.86
N VAL A 190 6.57 -5.49 -17.20
CA VAL A 190 7.10 -6.56 -18.08
C VAL A 190 6.84 -7.93 -17.47
N LEU A 191 7.12 -8.09 -16.18
CA LEU A 191 6.87 -9.34 -15.44
C LEU A 191 5.39 -9.74 -15.46
N MET A 192 4.50 -8.79 -15.14
CA MET A 192 3.06 -9.04 -15.10
C MET A 192 2.47 -9.26 -16.49
N LEU A 193 3.00 -8.58 -17.51
CA LEU A 193 2.61 -8.82 -18.90
C LEU A 193 2.99 -10.23 -19.35
N ALA A 194 4.24 -10.65 -19.05
CA ALA A 194 4.70 -12.01 -19.35
C ALA A 194 3.85 -13.06 -18.64
N LEU A 195 3.55 -12.86 -17.36
CA LEU A 195 2.66 -13.72 -16.58
C LEU A 195 1.25 -13.78 -17.17
N GLN A 196 0.71 -12.62 -17.58
CA GLN A 196 -0.62 -12.54 -18.18
C GLN A 196 -0.70 -13.23 -19.55
N LEU A 197 0.33 -13.05 -20.39
CA LEU A 197 0.43 -13.76 -21.69
C LEU A 197 0.55 -15.27 -21.48
N TRP A 198 1.39 -15.72 -20.55
CA TRP A 198 1.51 -17.14 -20.20
C TRP A 198 0.18 -17.74 -19.72
N ARG A 199 -0.56 -17.02 -18.86
CA ARG A 199 -1.89 -17.45 -18.40
C ARG A 199 -2.91 -17.49 -19.54
N HIS A 200 -2.83 -16.54 -20.47
CA HIS A 200 -3.72 -16.45 -21.64
C HIS A 200 -3.45 -17.60 -22.63
N LEU A 201 -2.20 -17.81 -22.99
CA LEU A 201 -1.78 -18.90 -23.89
C LEU A 201 -2.08 -20.29 -23.31
N GLY A 202 -1.97 -20.42 -21.98
CA GLY A 202 -2.34 -21.64 -21.25
C GLY A 202 -3.83 -21.83 -21.01
N GLY A 203 -4.69 -20.97 -21.59
CA GLY A 203 -6.17 -21.04 -21.45
C GLY A 203 -6.69 -20.74 -20.03
N ARG A 204 -5.81 -20.26 -19.13
CA ARG A 204 -6.13 -20.02 -17.70
C ARG A 204 -6.78 -18.66 -17.45
N SER A 205 -6.69 -17.73 -18.39
CA SER A 205 -7.34 -16.43 -18.30
C SER A 205 -7.74 -15.92 -19.70
N ARG A 206 -8.83 -15.13 -19.73
CA ARG A 206 -9.27 -14.44 -20.95
C ARG A 206 -8.93 -12.95 -20.80
N LEU A 207 -8.33 -12.38 -21.86
CA LEU A 207 -8.11 -10.94 -21.93
C LEU A 207 -9.48 -10.27 -22.13
N ALA A 208 -9.93 -9.55 -21.10
CA ALA A 208 -11.20 -8.86 -21.13
C ALA A 208 -10.99 -7.34 -21.00
N TRP A 209 -11.64 -6.57 -21.89
CA TRP A 209 -11.55 -5.10 -21.89
C TRP A 209 -11.92 -4.48 -20.54
N ARG A 210 -12.89 -5.07 -19.84
CA ARG A 210 -13.29 -4.61 -18.49
C ARG A 210 -12.13 -4.65 -17.48
N ASN A 211 -11.27 -5.66 -17.55
CA ASN A 211 -10.10 -5.78 -16.68
C ASN A 211 -9.01 -4.78 -17.10
N VAL A 212 -8.85 -4.53 -18.40
CA VAL A 212 -7.94 -3.49 -18.91
C VAL A 212 -8.39 -2.11 -18.40
N ALA A 213 -9.65 -1.75 -18.61
CA ALA A 213 -10.20 -0.48 -18.15
C ALA A 213 -10.07 -0.33 -16.62
N GLY A 214 -10.41 -1.38 -15.86
CA GLY A 214 -10.20 -1.39 -14.40
C GLY A 214 -8.73 -1.20 -14.02
N GLY A 215 -7.80 -1.80 -14.75
CA GLY A 215 -6.36 -1.65 -14.54
C GLY A 215 -5.84 -0.26 -14.89
N LEU A 216 -6.33 0.36 -15.97
CA LEU A 216 -5.99 1.74 -16.31
C LEU A 216 -6.46 2.71 -15.23
N VAL A 217 -7.70 2.56 -14.74
CA VAL A 217 -8.22 3.37 -13.62
C VAL A 217 -7.40 3.12 -12.35
N LEU A 218 -7.06 1.86 -12.04
CA LEU A 218 -6.22 1.52 -10.90
C LEU A 218 -4.86 2.23 -11.00
N GLY A 219 -4.26 2.23 -12.18
CA GLY A 219 -2.98 2.89 -12.45
C GLY A 219 -3.04 4.41 -12.33
N LEU A 220 -4.12 5.03 -12.80
CA LEU A 220 -4.34 6.47 -12.63
C LEU A 220 -4.48 6.86 -11.15
N LEU A 221 -5.23 6.07 -10.37
CA LEU A 221 -5.39 6.30 -8.94
C LEU A 221 -4.08 6.07 -8.18
N ASN A 222 -3.35 4.99 -8.48
CA ASN A 222 -2.08 4.68 -7.86
C ASN A 222 -0.99 5.70 -8.22
N GLY A 223 -0.83 6.00 -9.51
CA GLY A 223 0.09 7.03 -9.99
C GLY A 223 -0.28 8.42 -9.49
N GLY A 224 -1.57 8.75 -9.47
CA GLY A 224 -2.09 10.00 -8.90
C GLY A 224 -1.79 10.12 -7.41
N ASN A 225 -1.95 9.04 -6.64
CA ASN A 225 -1.56 9.01 -5.23
C ASN A 225 -0.08 9.39 -5.05
N ILE A 226 0.82 8.76 -5.81
CA ILE A 226 2.26 9.03 -5.75
C ILE A 226 2.55 10.47 -6.16
N LEU A 227 1.98 10.93 -7.29
CA LEU A 227 2.18 12.29 -7.80
C LEU A 227 1.76 13.35 -6.78
N PHE A 228 0.54 13.25 -6.27
CA PHE A 228 0.03 14.20 -5.28
C PHE A 228 0.78 14.14 -3.96
N TYR A 229 1.24 12.96 -3.53
CA TYR A 229 2.05 12.80 -2.33
C TYR A 229 3.41 13.48 -2.47
N VAL A 230 4.08 13.34 -3.62
CA VAL A 230 5.33 14.04 -3.94
C VAL A 230 5.11 15.55 -3.95
N HIS A 231 4.06 16.04 -4.62
CA HIS A 231 3.74 17.46 -4.62
C HIS A 231 3.37 18.02 -3.23
N ALA A 232 2.75 17.19 -2.37
CA ALA A 232 2.48 17.59 -0.98
C ALA A 232 3.78 17.83 -0.20
N HIS A 233 4.80 16.96 -0.38
CA HIS A 233 6.12 17.15 0.22
C HIS A 233 6.85 18.37 -0.34
N GLN A 234 6.76 18.62 -1.64
CA GLN A 234 7.34 19.80 -2.27
C GLN A 234 6.67 21.12 -1.82
N ALA A 235 5.36 21.06 -1.54
CA ALA A 235 4.60 22.22 -1.07
C ALA A 235 4.78 22.51 0.44
N LEU A 236 5.27 21.53 1.21
CA LEU A 236 5.49 21.62 2.66
C LEU A 236 6.89 21.09 3.05
N PRO A 237 7.97 21.69 2.50
CA PRO A 237 9.33 21.17 2.69
C PRO A 237 9.79 21.21 4.15
N GLU A 238 9.31 22.20 4.92
CA GLU A 238 9.65 22.39 6.33
C GLU A 238 8.88 21.44 7.28
N SER A 239 7.90 20.71 6.74
CA SER A 239 7.01 19.87 7.57
C SER A 239 6.74 18.49 6.97
N PRO A 240 7.78 17.70 6.66
CA PRO A 240 7.60 16.37 6.05
C PRO A 240 6.81 15.41 6.96
N ALA A 241 6.96 15.55 8.29
CA ALA A 241 6.20 14.78 9.26
C ALA A 241 4.69 15.04 9.17
N THR A 242 4.29 16.29 8.92
CA THR A 242 2.87 16.67 8.73
C THR A 242 2.29 16.01 7.47
N VAL A 243 3.03 15.99 6.36
CA VAL A 243 2.59 15.32 5.13
C VAL A 243 2.47 13.81 5.35
N PHE A 244 3.45 13.21 6.00
CA PHE A 244 3.47 11.78 6.33
C PHE A 244 2.30 11.40 7.25
N ALA A 245 2.14 12.09 8.38
CA ALA A 245 1.05 11.83 9.33
C ALA A 245 -0.31 12.06 8.69
N GLY A 246 -0.48 13.20 8.00
CA GLY A 246 -1.72 13.55 7.32
C GLY A 246 -2.14 12.53 6.26
N MET A 247 -1.19 11.99 5.49
CA MET A 247 -1.45 10.92 4.52
C MET A 247 -1.93 9.65 5.21
N ASN A 248 -1.18 9.18 6.22
CA ASN A 248 -1.50 7.92 6.88
C ASN A 248 -2.80 7.99 7.69
N ILE A 249 -2.98 9.04 8.49
CA ILE A 249 -4.20 9.26 9.27
C ILE A 249 -5.39 9.51 8.34
N GLY A 250 -5.21 10.34 7.31
CA GLY A 250 -6.26 10.66 6.34
C GLY A 250 -6.81 9.42 5.65
N VAL A 251 -5.94 8.51 5.18
CA VAL A 251 -6.37 7.25 4.54
C VAL A 251 -7.09 6.34 5.52
N VAL A 252 -6.59 6.19 6.76
CA VAL A 252 -7.25 5.36 7.78
C VAL A 252 -8.65 5.88 8.10
N VAL A 253 -8.79 7.20 8.28
CA VAL A 253 -10.08 7.82 8.61
C VAL A 253 -11.04 7.77 7.43
N LEU A 254 -10.60 8.22 6.24
CA LEU A 254 -11.46 8.23 5.05
C LEU A 254 -11.80 6.81 4.59
N GLY A 255 -10.84 5.87 4.66
CA GLY A 255 -11.07 4.45 4.37
C GLY A 255 -12.08 3.82 5.32
N ALA A 256 -12.01 4.16 6.62
CA ALA A 256 -12.99 3.72 7.60
C ALA A 256 -14.40 4.28 7.31
N LEU A 257 -14.50 5.57 6.99
CA LEU A 257 -15.77 6.20 6.63
C LEU A 257 -16.38 5.54 5.40
N VAL A 258 -15.61 5.34 4.34
CA VAL A 258 -16.08 4.69 3.11
C VAL A 258 -16.41 3.21 3.34
N GLY A 259 -15.57 2.48 4.08
CA GLY A 259 -15.81 1.07 4.40
C GLY A 259 -17.12 0.86 5.16
N ILE A 260 -17.38 1.70 6.15
CA ILE A 260 -18.58 1.61 6.98
C ILE A 260 -19.79 2.16 6.23
N ALA A 261 -19.73 3.38 5.69
CA ALA A 261 -20.89 4.08 5.14
C ALA A 261 -21.31 3.54 3.76
N VAL A 262 -20.35 3.19 2.89
CA VAL A 262 -20.63 2.75 1.51
C VAL A 262 -20.75 1.23 1.41
N PHE A 263 -19.87 0.52 2.12
CA PHE A 263 -19.79 -0.94 2.01
C PHE A 263 -20.47 -1.68 3.16
N GLY A 264 -20.94 -0.98 4.19
CA GLY A 264 -21.59 -1.59 5.35
C GLY A 264 -20.67 -2.52 6.13
N GLU A 265 -19.36 -2.20 6.19
CA GLU A 265 -18.40 -3.08 6.87
C GLU A 265 -18.70 -3.15 8.38
N PRO A 266 -18.88 -4.37 8.93
CA PRO A 266 -19.18 -4.50 10.35
C PRO A 266 -17.95 -4.13 11.18
N THR A 267 -18.14 -3.16 12.10
CA THR A 267 -17.11 -2.75 13.05
C THR A 267 -17.61 -2.95 14.46
N ARG A 268 -16.88 -3.73 15.28
CA ARG A 268 -17.13 -3.84 16.71
C ARG A 268 -16.44 -2.72 17.47
N LEU A 269 -16.83 -2.52 18.74
CA LEU A 269 -16.21 -1.55 19.62
C LEU A 269 -14.68 -1.72 19.68
N LEU A 270 -14.20 -2.97 19.80
CA LEU A 270 -12.77 -3.27 19.82
C LEU A 270 -12.04 -2.80 18.54
N ASN A 271 -12.66 -2.99 17.36
CA ASN A 271 -12.08 -2.52 16.10
C ASN A 271 -12.08 -0.99 16.01
N ARG A 272 -13.13 -0.32 16.53
CA ARG A 272 -13.18 1.15 16.58
C ARG A 272 -12.14 1.73 17.54
N ILE A 273 -11.95 1.08 18.69
CA ILE A 273 -10.88 1.43 19.64
C ILE A 273 -9.51 1.21 18.97
N GLY A 274 -9.29 0.06 18.31
CA GLY A 274 -8.06 -0.21 17.56
C GLY A 274 -7.79 0.83 16.47
N LEU A 275 -8.83 1.28 15.75
CA LEU A 275 -8.74 2.35 14.76
C LEU A 275 -8.29 3.68 15.40
N ALA A 276 -8.88 4.07 16.52
CA ALA A 276 -8.49 5.28 17.24
C ALA A 276 -7.03 5.19 17.75
N ILE A 277 -6.64 4.04 18.30
CA ILE A 277 -5.26 3.79 18.75
C ILE A 277 -4.28 3.84 17.56
N ALA A 278 -4.65 3.30 16.39
CA ALA A 278 -3.81 3.36 15.19
C ALA A 278 -3.55 4.79 14.74
N VAL A 279 -4.58 5.64 14.76
CA VAL A 279 -4.45 7.06 14.43
C VAL A 279 -3.51 7.76 15.42
N LEU A 280 -3.66 7.52 16.73
CA LEU A 280 -2.78 8.05 17.76
C LEU A 280 -1.34 7.57 17.59
N ALA A 281 -1.13 6.28 17.33
CA ALA A 281 0.20 5.69 17.12
C ALA A 281 0.93 6.35 15.93
N ILE A 282 0.25 6.52 14.79
CA ILE A 282 0.82 7.19 13.62
C ILE A 282 1.17 8.65 13.95
N GLY A 283 0.29 9.36 14.66
CA GLY A 283 0.54 10.73 15.08
C GLY A 283 1.78 10.85 15.98
N LEU A 284 1.94 9.98 16.97
CA LEU A 284 3.09 9.96 17.87
C LEU A 284 4.40 9.64 17.15
N ILE A 285 4.38 8.67 16.21
CA ILE A 285 5.57 8.32 15.41
C ILE A 285 5.99 9.49 14.51
N ALA A 286 5.04 10.21 13.97
CA ALA A 286 5.32 11.35 13.10
C ALA A 286 5.78 12.61 13.86
N TRP A 287 5.38 12.74 15.14
CA TRP A 287 5.78 13.86 16.00
C TRP A 287 7.19 13.67 16.58
N GLY A 288 7.58 12.46 16.96
CA GLY A 288 8.87 12.12 17.58
C GLY A 288 9.97 11.75 16.59
#